data_c13fbb5bfae191fc1c380bc4009157bf
#
_entry.id   c13fbb5bfae191fc1c380bc4009157bf
#
_cell.length_a   1.000
_cell.length_b   1.000
_cell.length_c   1.000
_cell.angle_alpha   90.00
_cell.angle_beta   90.00
_cell.angle_gamma   90.00
#
_symmetry.space_group_name_H-M   'P 1'
#
loop_
_entity.id
_entity.type
_entity.pdbx_description
1 polymer ?
#
loop_
_entity_poly.entity_id
_entity_poly.type
_entity_poly.pdbx_seq_one_letter_code
_entity_poly.pdbx_strand_id
1 'polypeptide(L)'
;GEVVKILNLFIPEGPVVHIKYGKGVEQTYYSKLKKPRYNLAVLVNENSASASEIFAGAVQDTKVGTILGVPTYGKGTVQQIIPLYLGDGMRLTIAEYQTPNKRDINGKGLKPDIMVENKSGEKDTQLEKAIEVLLSESKAS
;
A
#
# COMPACT_ATOMS: atom_id res chain seq x y z
N GLY A 1 0.63 -9.73 -8.88
CA GLY A 1 -0.73 -9.26 -9.04
C GLY A 1 -0.80 -7.84 -9.61
N GLU A 2 -2.01 -7.33 -9.82
CA GLU A 2 -2.24 -6.03 -10.47
C GLU A 2 -1.59 -4.85 -9.73
N VAL A 3 -1.59 -4.86 -8.41
CA VAL A 3 -0.95 -3.80 -7.61
C VAL A 3 0.54 -3.63 -7.94
N VAL A 4 1.26 -4.71 -8.23
CA VAL A 4 2.68 -4.65 -8.62
C VAL A 4 2.85 -3.96 -9.98
N LYS A 5 1.92 -4.19 -10.92
CA LYS A 5 1.93 -3.51 -12.22
C LYS A 5 1.71 -2.00 -12.06
N ILE A 6 0.78 -1.62 -11.18
CA ILE A 6 0.52 -0.20 -10.87
C ILE A 6 1.75 0.43 -10.19
N LEU A 7 2.36 -0.25 -9.21
CA LEU A 7 3.57 0.22 -8.54
C LEU A 7 4.72 0.49 -9.51
N ASN A 8 4.86 -0.33 -10.56
CA ASN A 8 5.87 -0.13 -11.61
C ASN A 8 5.72 1.19 -12.41
N LEU A 9 4.61 1.91 -12.25
CA LEU A 9 4.42 3.22 -12.85
C LEU A 9 4.96 4.36 -11.98
N PHE A 10 5.14 4.12 -10.69
CA PHE A 10 5.46 5.16 -9.70
C PHE A 10 6.77 4.90 -8.94
N ILE A 11 7.03 3.65 -8.57
CA ILE A 11 8.16 3.27 -7.71
C ILE A 11 9.43 3.08 -8.55
N PRO A 12 10.56 3.70 -8.20
CA PRO A 12 11.83 3.48 -8.88
C PRO A 12 12.30 2.04 -8.75
N GLU A 13 13.33 1.67 -9.51
CA GLU A 13 13.93 0.35 -9.48
C GLU A 13 14.27 -0.09 -8.05
N GLY A 14 13.77 -1.26 -7.68
CA GLY A 14 13.94 -1.81 -6.34
C GLY A 14 12.75 -2.68 -5.89
N PRO A 15 12.80 -3.20 -4.66
CA PRO A 15 11.73 -4.02 -4.11
C PRO A 15 10.45 -3.19 -3.91
N VAL A 16 9.29 -3.77 -4.19
CA VAL A 16 7.98 -3.13 -3.97
C VAL A 16 7.12 -3.87 -2.95
N VAL A 17 7.30 -5.17 -2.81
CA VAL A 17 6.62 -6.00 -1.80
C VAL A 17 7.37 -7.30 -1.59
N HIS A 18 7.44 -7.76 -0.35
CA HIS A 18 7.89 -9.09 0.01
C HIS A 18 6.70 -9.95 0.41
N ILE A 19 6.66 -11.19 -0.05
CA ILE A 19 5.64 -12.18 0.34
C ILE A 19 6.38 -13.30 1.08
N LYS A 20 6.04 -13.47 2.35
CA LYS A 20 6.63 -14.46 3.24
C LYS A 20 5.67 -15.63 3.40
N TYR A 21 6.02 -16.75 2.81
CA TYR A 21 5.31 -18.01 2.93
C TYR A 21 5.77 -18.77 4.18
N GLY A 22 5.01 -19.82 4.53
CA GLY A 22 5.44 -20.77 5.56
C GLY A 22 6.81 -21.38 5.26
N LYS A 23 7.48 -21.91 6.31
CA LYS A 23 8.81 -22.55 6.23
C LYS A 23 9.95 -21.64 5.77
N GLY A 24 9.78 -20.30 5.91
CA GLY A 24 10.84 -19.34 5.61
C GLY A 24 11.05 -19.02 4.12
N VAL A 25 10.16 -19.47 3.25
CA VAL A 25 10.19 -19.11 1.82
C VAL A 25 9.72 -17.67 1.66
N GLU A 26 10.52 -16.85 0.98
CA GLU A 26 10.20 -15.45 0.68
C GLU A 26 10.25 -15.21 -0.82
N GLN A 27 9.27 -14.47 -1.35
CA GLN A 27 9.22 -14.00 -2.73
C GLN A 27 9.18 -12.48 -2.73
N THR A 28 10.12 -11.84 -3.43
CA THR A 28 10.15 -10.38 -3.58
C THR A 28 9.77 -9.98 -4.99
N TYR A 29 8.90 -8.99 -5.10
CA TYR A 29 8.56 -8.34 -6.36
C TYR A 29 9.31 -7.03 -6.47
N TYR A 30 9.75 -6.70 -7.69
CA TYR A 30 10.59 -5.54 -7.97
C TYR A 30 9.95 -4.62 -8.99
N SER A 31 10.15 -3.31 -8.84
CA SER A 31 9.96 -2.34 -9.90
C SER A 31 11.21 -2.26 -10.77
N LYS A 32 10.99 -1.94 -12.05
CA LYS A 32 12.03 -1.71 -13.06
C LYS A 32 12.01 -0.27 -13.59
N LEU A 33 11.25 0.62 -12.96
CA LEU A 33 11.14 2.01 -13.38
C LEU A 33 12.43 2.76 -13.10
N LYS A 34 13.11 3.25 -14.12
CA LYS A 34 14.40 3.94 -13.96
C LYS A 34 14.27 5.27 -13.21
N LYS A 35 13.19 6.03 -13.44
CA LYS A 35 12.95 7.33 -12.80
C LYS A 35 11.46 7.58 -12.59
N PRO A 36 11.02 7.91 -11.37
CA PRO A 36 9.65 8.38 -11.12
C PRO A 36 9.35 9.64 -11.96
N ARG A 37 8.10 9.74 -12.44
CA ARG A 37 7.69 10.83 -13.34
C ARG A 37 6.68 11.78 -12.71
N TYR A 38 6.08 11.39 -11.59
CA TYR A 38 4.93 12.08 -11.02
C TYR A 38 5.16 12.38 -9.55
N ASN A 39 4.77 13.56 -9.11
CA ASN A 39 4.55 13.82 -7.70
C ASN A 39 3.30 13.05 -7.27
N LEU A 40 3.34 12.39 -6.13
CA LEU A 40 2.31 11.45 -5.72
C LEU A 40 1.85 11.72 -4.29
N ALA A 41 0.54 11.91 -4.14
CA ALA A 41 -0.14 11.89 -2.85
C ALA A 41 -1.12 10.73 -2.83
N VAL A 42 -1.12 9.95 -1.75
CA VAL A 42 -1.99 8.77 -1.59
C VAL A 42 -2.89 8.98 -0.40
N LEU A 43 -4.19 8.97 -0.64
CA LEU A 43 -5.20 9.09 0.41
C LEU A 43 -5.56 7.71 0.94
N VAL A 44 -5.52 7.54 2.26
CA VAL A 44 -5.85 6.29 2.94
C VAL A 44 -6.79 6.52 4.11
N ASN A 45 -7.56 5.50 4.43
CA ASN A 45 -8.41 5.48 5.62
C ASN A 45 -8.49 4.08 6.23
N GLU A 46 -9.29 3.92 7.28
CA GLU A 46 -9.50 2.66 8.01
C GLU A 46 -10.08 1.52 7.15
N ASN A 47 -10.64 1.83 5.97
CA ASN A 47 -11.14 0.86 5.01
C ASN A 47 -10.08 0.48 3.95
N SER A 48 -8.97 1.20 3.91
CA SER A 48 -7.85 0.86 3.01
C SER A 48 -7.17 -0.42 3.49
N ALA A 49 -7.25 -1.48 2.70
CA ALA A 49 -6.79 -2.82 3.10
C ALA A 49 -6.05 -3.55 1.98
N SER A 50 -5.24 -4.56 2.33
CA SER A 50 -4.63 -5.51 1.39
C SER A 50 -3.81 -4.83 0.27
N ALA A 51 -4.24 -4.90 -0.99
CA ALA A 51 -3.55 -4.29 -2.13
C ALA A 51 -3.33 -2.78 -1.97
N SER A 52 -4.29 -2.07 -1.35
CA SER A 52 -4.15 -0.64 -1.05
C SER A 52 -3.03 -0.39 -0.05
N GLU A 53 -2.85 -1.28 0.93
CA GLU A 53 -1.77 -1.18 1.90
C GLU A 53 -0.41 -1.55 1.31
N ILE A 54 -0.36 -2.52 0.38
CA ILE A 54 0.84 -2.82 -0.40
C ILE A 54 1.28 -1.58 -1.19
N PHE A 55 0.32 -0.91 -1.86
CA PHE A 55 0.59 0.29 -2.62
C PHE A 55 1.08 1.43 -1.72
N ALA A 56 0.34 1.78 -0.68
CA ALA A 56 0.68 2.87 0.23
C ALA A 56 2.01 2.60 0.96
N GLY A 57 2.24 1.37 1.42
CA GLY A 57 3.47 0.98 2.08
C GLY A 57 4.70 1.07 1.17
N ALA A 58 4.56 0.69 -0.10
CA ALA A 58 5.63 0.82 -1.08
C ALA A 58 5.95 2.29 -1.39
N VAL A 59 4.93 3.13 -1.58
CA VAL A 59 5.10 4.58 -1.79
C VAL A 59 5.80 5.22 -0.59
N GLN A 60 5.37 4.89 0.63
CA GLN A 60 5.91 5.44 1.87
C GLN A 60 7.38 5.04 2.08
N ASP A 61 7.70 3.75 1.93
CA ASP A 61 9.05 3.23 2.16
C ASP A 61 10.07 3.73 1.14
N THR A 62 9.65 3.91 -0.11
CA THR A 62 10.50 4.42 -1.19
C THR A 62 10.54 5.95 -1.26
N LYS A 63 9.72 6.62 -0.47
CA LYS A 63 9.62 8.09 -0.40
C LYS A 63 9.32 8.75 -1.75
N VAL A 64 8.60 8.07 -2.62
CA VAL A 64 8.21 8.62 -3.94
C VAL A 64 6.92 9.42 -3.89
N GLY A 65 6.26 9.47 -2.74
CA GLY A 65 5.05 10.24 -2.50
C GLY A 65 4.71 10.33 -1.03
N THR A 66 3.69 11.10 -0.72
CA THR A 66 3.21 11.36 0.64
C THR A 66 1.91 10.62 0.89
N ILE A 67 1.81 9.92 2.01
CA ILE A 67 0.59 9.22 2.44
C ILE A 67 -0.17 10.12 3.41
N LEU A 68 -1.44 10.40 3.09
CA LEU A 68 -2.31 11.27 3.90
C LEU A 68 -3.59 10.52 4.30
N GLY A 69 -4.12 10.83 5.46
CA GLY A 69 -5.40 10.29 5.93
C GLY A 69 -5.34 9.79 7.36
N VAL A 70 -5.95 8.65 7.61
CA VAL A 70 -5.94 7.96 8.91
C VAL A 70 -5.35 6.56 8.76
N PRO A 71 -4.97 5.88 9.87
CA PRO A 71 -4.37 4.55 9.79
C PRO A 71 -5.22 3.56 9.00
N THR A 72 -4.56 2.71 8.22
CA THR A 72 -5.20 1.70 7.39
C THR A 72 -5.66 0.48 8.19
N TYR A 73 -6.39 -0.43 7.55
CA TYR A 73 -7.04 -1.58 8.20
C TYR A 73 -6.07 -2.58 8.84
N GLY A 74 -4.95 -2.88 8.18
CA GLY A 74 -4.01 -3.88 8.67
C GLY A 74 -4.26 -5.31 8.19
N LYS A 75 -4.63 -5.50 6.91
CA LYS A 75 -4.78 -6.83 6.32
C LYS A 75 -3.52 -7.23 5.55
N GLY A 76 -2.54 -7.77 6.28
CA GLY A 76 -1.23 -8.18 5.75
C GLY A 76 -1.14 -9.65 5.32
N THR A 77 -2.27 -10.37 5.18
CA THR A 77 -2.28 -11.80 4.84
C THR A 77 -2.68 -12.06 3.40
N VAL A 78 -2.06 -13.07 2.80
CA VAL A 78 -2.46 -13.66 1.52
C VAL A 78 -3.32 -14.88 1.79
N GLN A 79 -4.54 -14.88 1.27
CA GLN A 79 -5.49 -15.98 1.43
C GLN A 79 -5.72 -16.68 0.10
N GLN A 80 -5.79 -18.01 0.14
CA GLN A 80 -6.16 -18.85 -0.98
C GLN A 80 -7.50 -19.53 -0.70
N ILE A 81 -8.38 -19.55 -1.71
CA ILE A 81 -9.61 -20.33 -1.66
C ILE A 81 -9.35 -21.64 -2.38
N ILE A 82 -9.54 -22.75 -1.67
CA ILE A 82 -9.38 -24.10 -2.18
C ILE A 82 -10.78 -24.69 -2.34
N PRO A 83 -11.25 -24.96 -3.57
CA PRO A 83 -12.54 -25.64 -3.76
C PRO A 83 -12.47 -27.07 -3.25
N LEU A 84 -13.52 -27.52 -2.56
CA LEU A 84 -13.68 -28.87 -2.06
C LEU A 84 -14.67 -29.68 -2.91
N TYR A 85 -14.63 -31.01 -2.76
CA TYR A 85 -15.34 -31.93 -3.64
C TYR A 85 -16.89 -31.79 -3.64
N LEU A 86 -17.47 -31.32 -2.54
CA LEU A 86 -18.94 -31.17 -2.40
C LEU A 86 -19.47 -29.77 -2.78
N GLY A 87 -18.67 -28.95 -3.46
CA GLY A 87 -19.05 -27.58 -3.82
C GLY A 87 -18.76 -26.54 -2.74
N ASP A 88 -18.26 -26.96 -1.59
CA ASP A 88 -17.76 -26.09 -0.54
C ASP A 88 -16.37 -25.55 -0.89
N GLY A 89 -15.91 -24.55 -0.14
CA GLY A 89 -14.57 -23.99 -0.30
C GLY A 89 -13.91 -23.73 1.05
N MET A 90 -12.61 -23.97 1.13
CA MET A 90 -11.79 -23.66 2.28
C MET A 90 -10.94 -22.43 2.01
N ARG A 91 -10.95 -21.46 2.93
CA ARG A 91 -10.08 -20.28 2.87
C ARG A 91 -8.90 -20.47 3.81
N LEU A 92 -7.70 -20.48 3.26
CA LEU A 92 -6.46 -20.62 4.02
C LEU A 92 -5.59 -19.37 3.89
N THR A 93 -5.01 -18.94 5.00
CA THR A 93 -3.89 -18.00 4.97
C THR A 93 -2.63 -18.76 4.61
N ILE A 94 -2.02 -18.42 3.49
CA ILE A 94 -0.85 -19.10 2.93
C ILE A 94 0.44 -18.31 3.02
N ALA A 95 0.35 -16.98 3.19
CA ALA A 95 1.49 -16.09 3.29
C ALA A 95 1.11 -14.77 3.96
N GLU A 96 2.13 -14.03 4.34
CA GLU A 96 2.04 -12.63 4.77
C GLU A 96 2.87 -11.76 3.83
N TYR A 97 2.45 -10.52 3.63
CA TYR A 97 3.24 -9.57 2.86
C TYR A 97 3.79 -8.45 3.74
N GLN A 98 4.97 -8.00 3.36
CA GLN A 98 5.70 -6.93 4.01
C GLN A 98 6.00 -5.82 3.00
N THR A 99 6.16 -4.61 3.51
CA THR A 99 6.58 -3.46 2.71
C THR A 99 8.02 -3.62 2.18
N PRO A 100 8.50 -2.77 1.25
CA PRO A 100 9.89 -2.81 0.79
C PRO A 100 10.93 -2.84 1.92
N ASN A 101 10.68 -2.10 3.00
CA ASN A 101 11.54 -2.08 4.20
C ASN A 101 11.22 -3.22 5.20
N LYS A 102 10.52 -4.27 4.74
CA LYS A 102 10.16 -5.45 5.55
C LYS A 102 9.32 -5.15 6.80
N ARG A 103 8.51 -4.10 6.75
CA ARG A 103 7.54 -3.81 7.81
C ARG A 103 6.32 -4.72 7.68
N ASP A 104 5.91 -5.31 8.79
CA ASP A 104 4.68 -6.09 8.89
C ASP A 104 3.48 -5.15 8.94
N ILE A 105 2.48 -5.43 8.11
CA ILE A 105 1.22 -4.68 8.03
C ILE A 105 0.12 -5.40 8.83
N ASN A 106 0.19 -6.72 8.91
CA ASN A 106 -0.87 -7.54 9.48
C ASN A 106 -1.16 -7.18 10.95
N GLY A 107 -2.42 -6.83 11.22
CA GLY A 107 -2.91 -6.40 12.54
C GLY A 107 -2.42 -5.02 13.00
N LYS A 108 -1.61 -4.32 12.19
CA LYS A 108 -1.03 -3.01 12.54
C LYS A 108 -1.49 -1.88 11.62
N GLY A 109 -1.71 -2.19 10.33
CA GLY A 109 -1.93 -1.19 9.31
C GLY A 109 -0.71 -0.31 9.04
N LEU A 110 -0.94 0.71 8.23
CA LEU A 110 0.04 1.76 7.95
C LEU A 110 -0.43 3.07 8.57
N LYS A 111 0.47 3.74 9.27
CA LYS A 111 0.24 5.10 9.74
C LYS A 111 0.62 6.06 8.61
N PRO A 112 -0.28 6.98 8.19
CA PRO A 112 0.04 7.96 7.17
C PRO A 112 1.14 8.93 7.62
N ASP A 113 1.81 9.56 6.66
CA ASP A 113 2.84 10.58 6.91
C ASP A 113 2.20 11.86 7.46
N ILE A 114 1.00 12.19 6.94
CA ILE A 114 0.20 13.32 7.40
C ILE A 114 -1.17 12.81 7.85
N MET A 115 -1.43 12.96 9.15
CA MET A 115 -2.73 12.60 9.74
C MET A 115 -3.77 13.66 9.38
N VAL A 116 -4.82 13.26 8.65
CA VAL A 116 -5.94 14.10 8.28
C VAL A 116 -7.23 13.30 8.34
N GLU A 117 -8.18 13.74 9.15
CA GLU A 117 -9.51 13.15 9.25
C GLU A 117 -10.51 13.91 8.37
N ASN A 118 -11.42 13.18 7.73
CA ASN A 118 -12.61 13.77 7.12
C ASN A 118 -13.75 13.78 8.13
N LYS A 119 -14.35 14.94 8.36
CA LYS A 119 -15.56 15.08 9.15
C LYS A 119 -16.79 14.85 8.28
N SER A 120 -17.77 14.12 8.80
CA SER A 120 -19.00 13.83 8.09
C SER A 120 -19.75 15.11 7.73
N GLY A 121 -20.17 15.25 6.45
CA GLY A 121 -20.96 16.38 5.97
C GLY A 121 -20.19 17.66 5.62
N GLU A 122 -18.86 17.65 5.74
CA GLU A 122 -17.98 18.76 5.39
C GLU A 122 -17.26 18.50 4.05
N LYS A 123 -16.50 19.49 3.60
CA LYS A 123 -15.57 19.35 2.47
C LYS A 123 -14.57 18.21 2.71
N ASP A 124 -14.09 17.58 1.65
CA ASP A 124 -13.04 16.56 1.71
C ASP A 124 -11.69 17.19 2.11
N THR A 125 -11.44 17.25 3.41
CA THR A 125 -10.23 17.83 3.99
C THR A 125 -8.99 17.04 3.65
N GLN A 126 -9.11 15.72 3.43
CA GLN A 126 -8.00 14.87 2.99
C GLN A 126 -7.59 15.23 1.56
N LEU A 127 -8.55 15.41 0.64
CA LEU A 127 -8.27 15.82 -0.74
C LEU A 127 -7.68 17.23 -0.79
N GLU A 128 -8.24 18.18 -0.04
CA GLU A 128 -7.71 19.56 0.03
C GLU A 128 -6.25 19.56 0.51
N LYS A 129 -5.91 18.78 1.54
CA LYS A 129 -4.55 18.66 2.04
C LYS A 129 -3.61 18.00 1.04
N ALA A 130 -4.06 16.98 0.31
CA ALA A 130 -3.26 16.34 -0.73
C ALA A 130 -2.92 17.32 -1.87
N ILE A 131 -3.89 18.14 -2.30
CA ILE A 131 -3.65 19.18 -3.31
C ILE A 131 -2.63 20.22 -2.80
N GLU A 132 -2.76 20.66 -1.55
CA GLU A 132 -1.80 21.59 -0.93
C GLU A 132 -0.37 21.01 -0.96
N VAL A 133 -0.19 19.75 -0.56
CA VAL A 133 1.12 19.06 -0.57
C VAL A 133 1.69 19.00 -1.98
N LEU A 134 0.91 18.55 -2.96
CA LEU A 134 1.37 18.43 -4.36
C LEU A 134 1.74 19.78 -4.97
N LEU A 135 1.00 20.85 -4.66
CA LEU A 135 1.31 22.20 -5.12
C LEU A 135 2.59 22.75 -4.49
N SER A 136 2.88 22.42 -3.23
CA SER A 136 4.11 22.82 -2.55
C SER A 136 5.35 22.12 -3.13
N GLU A 137 5.24 20.81 -3.43
CA GLU A 137 6.31 20.03 -4.04
C GLU A 137 6.63 20.50 -5.47
N SER A 138 5.60 20.90 -6.24
CA SER A 138 5.78 21.42 -7.61
C SER A 138 6.51 22.76 -7.66
N LYS A 139 6.50 23.55 -6.58
CA LYS A 139 7.22 24.82 -6.51
C LYS A 139 8.67 24.67 -6.07
N ALA A 140 9.03 23.50 -5.49
CA ALA A 140 10.37 23.21 -5.00
C ALA A 140 11.25 22.46 -6.02
N SER A 141 10.70 22.10 -7.19
CA SER A 141 11.37 21.41 -8.31
C SER A 141 11.69 22.39 -9.43
#